data_bee8bcd8db1cdf3fda62888d014ae06f
#
_entry.id   bee8bcd8db1cdf3fda62888d014ae06f
#
_cell.length_a   1.000
_cell.length_b   1.000
_cell.length_c   1.000
_cell.angle_alpha   90.00
_cell.angle_beta   90.00
_cell.angle_gamma   90.00
#
_symmetry.space_group_name_H-M   'P 1'
#
loop_
_entity.id
_entity.type
_entity.pdbx_description
1 polymer ?
#
loop_
_entity_poly.entity_id
_entity_poly.type
_entity_poly.pdbx_seq_one_letter_code
_entity_poly.pdbx_strand_id
1 'polypeptide(L)'
;MAHSTDMAATLDTPTILVIDDDDDLRYSLKRVLSARKYNVIEANSGEAGLEMAESHSPDVILLDNRMGGMSGIEALQHLRGANPNAMIILMTAYGTTQTTIEAMKFGAFDYIMKPFDLKKILSLTESALAASSDMDRASQEEPIEGVTAEEIEGGIIGSSSAMQNVFKMIGQVAASDVTVMVTGESGTGKELIARAIFQNSLRAQKPYIAVNCAAIPDNLIESELFGHEKGAFTGATNQRIGKFELCDGGTIFLDEIGDMALATQTKILRALQEGEIQRVGSSETVKVDVRLLAATNKPLEEMVKEKTFREDLYYRLNVVRIQLPPLRQRMEDVPLLVDFVLKRLARDSKAGTKTISPEALSALSKYSWPGNVRELENLVYRSAVMAQ
;
A
#
# COMPACT_ATOMS: atom_id res chain seq x y z
N MET A 1 -48.17 42.63 10.18
CA MET A 1 -48.39 41.28 9.64
C MET A 1 -47.05 40.80 9.11
N ALA A 2 -46.44 39.95 9.90
CA ALA A 2 -45.12 39.38 9.60
C ALA A 2 -45.32 38.12 8.77
N HIS A 3 -44.76 38.05 7.58
CA HIS A 3 -44.57 36.81 6.82
C HIS A 3 -43.20 36.24 7.20
N SER A 4 -43.17 35.32 8.13
CA SER A 4 -42.09 34.37 8.31
C SER A 4 -42.11 33.42 7.13
N THR A 5 -41.16 33.55 6.23
CA THR A 5 -40.85 32.52 5.22
C THR A 5 -39.95 31.49 5.89
N ASP A 6 -40.55 30.38 6.24
CA ASP A 6 -39.87 29.17 6.74
C ASP A 6 -39.09 28.57 5.56
N MET A 7 -37.81 28.88 5.46
CA MET A 7 -36.88 28.15 4.59
C MET A 7 -36.50 26.84 5.31
N ALA A 8 -37.38 25.84 5.16
CA ALA A 8 -37.01 24.46 5.42
C ALA A 8 -35.88 24.08 4.43
N ALA A 9 -34.67 23.96 4.91
CA ALA A 9 -33.59 23.34 4.16
C ALA A 9 -34.06 21.93 3.78
N THR A 10 -34.32 21.70 2.51
CA THR A 10 -34.48 20.37 1.95
C THR A 10 -33.14 19.65 2.15
N LEU A 11 -33.05 18.80 3.16
CA LEU A 11 -31.96 17.83 3.28
C LEU A 11 -32.05 16.96 2.01
N ASP A 12 -31.17 17.20 1.06
CA ASP A 12 -31.05 16.39 -0.14
C ASP A 12 -30.78 14.94 0.29
N THR A 13 -31.68 14.05 -0.11
CA THR A 13 -31.56 12.63 0.26
C THR A 13 -30.36 12.03 -0.50
N PRO A 14 -29.33 11.50 0.19
CA PRO A 14 -28.15 10.98 -0.47
C PRO A 14 -28.49 9.94 -1.53
N THR A 15 -27.86 10.05 -2.70
CA THR A 15 -28.06 9.16 -3.84
C THR A 15 -26.94 8.13 -3.91
N ILE A 16 -27.30 6.87 -3.94
CA ILE A 16 -26.38 5.73 -4.02
C ILE A 16 -26.60 5.00 -5.33
N LEU A 17 -25.55 4.85 -6.13
CA LEU A 17 -25.56 4.05 -7.36
C LEU A 17 -24.98 2.67 -7.07
N VAL A 18 -25.71 1.59 -7.42
CA VAL A 18 -25.27 0.21 -7.32
C VAL A 18 -25.03 -0.33 -8.72
N ILE A 19 -23.79 -0.70 -9.02
CA ILE A 19 -23.35 -1.25 -10.31
C ILE A 19 -22.86 -2.67 -10.08
N ASP A 20 -23.63 -3.67 -10.55
CA ASP A 20 -23.34 -5.09 -10.39
C ASP A 20 -24.13 -5.87 -11.45
N ASP A 21 -23.63 -6.96 -12.02
CA ASP A 21 -24.36 -7.77 -12.99
C ASP A 21 -25.27 -8.83 -12.33
N ASP A 22 -25.14 -9.06 -11.02
CA ASP A 22 -26.00 -9.95 -10.23
C ASP A 22 -27.29 -9.25 -9.79
N ASP A 23 -28.43 -9.64 -10.40
CA ASP A 23 -29.75 -9.09 -10.10
C ASP A 23 -30.19 -9.30 -8.64
N ASP A 24 -29.88 -10.44 -8.06
CA ASP A 24 -30.26 -10.78 -6.68
C ASP A 24 -29.50 -9.92 -5.67
N LEU A 25 -28.22 -9.69 -5.95
CA LEU A 25 -27.38 -8.83 -5.11
C LEU A 25 -27.84 -7.37 -5.23
N ARG A 26 -28.08 -6.84 -6.44
CA ARG A 26 -28.61 -5.48 -6.62
C ARG A 26 -29.92 -5.30 -5.88
N TYR A 27 -30.88 -6.23 -6.05
CA TYR A 27 -32.14 -6.20 -5.32
C TYR A 27 -31.96 -6.16 -3.79
N SER A 28 -31.06 -6.99 -3.26
CA SER A 28 -30.77 -7.07 -1.83
C SER A 28 -30.18 -5.77 -1.30
N LEU A 29 -29.20 -5.19 -2.01
CA LEU A 29 -28.56 -3.93 -1.67
C LEU A 29 -29.57 -2.77 -1.73
N LYS A 30 -30.36 -2.67 -2.80
CA LYS A 30 -31.42 -1.66 -2.92
C LYS A 30 -32.38 -1.70 -1.75
N ARG A 31 -32.89 -2.90 -1.39
CA ARG A 31 -33.81 -3.05 -0.28
C ARG A 31 -33.25 -2.55 1.06
N VAL A 32 -31.99 -2.89 1.35
CA VAL A 32 -31.33 -2.53 2.61
C VAL A 32 -30.98 -1.05 2.68
N LEU A 33 -30.49 -0.47 1.58
CA LEU A 33 -30.13 0.94 1.50
C LEU A 33 -31.38 1.85 1.49
N SER A 34 -32.44 1.48 0.74
CA SER A 34 -33.71 2.22 0.73
C SER A 34 -34.42 2.22 2.10
N ALA A 35 -34.23 1.15 2.91
CA ALA A 35 -34.72 1.11 4.28
C ALA A 35 -34.08 2.17 5.19
N ARG A 36 -32.90 2.69 4.82
CA ARG A 36 -32.18 3.82 5.45
C ARG A 36 -32.55 5.18 4.85
N LYS A 37 -33.57 5.21 3.99
CA LYS A 37 -34.06 6.42 3.28
C LYS A 37 -33.05 7.00 2.28
N TYR A 38 -32.11 6.22 1.75
CA TYR A 38 -31.27 6.61 0.64
C TYR A 38 -32.03 6.51 -0.69
N ASN A 39 -31.74 7.40 -1.63
CA ASN A 39 -32.19 7.27 -3.02
C ASN A 39 -31.24 6.26 -3.71
N VAL A 40 -31.77 5.11 -4.17
CA VAL A 40 -30.94 4.05 -4.74
C VAL A 40 -31.26 3.86 -6.21
N ILE A 41 -30.27 4.09 -7.05
CA ILE A 41 -30.29 3.85 -8.51
C ILE A 41 -29.40 2.64 -8.83
N GLU A 42 -29.72 1.91 -9.90
CA GLU A 42 -29.10 0.63 -10.23
C GLU A 42 -28.61 0.61 -11.68
N ALA A 43 -27.47 -0.03 -11.91
CA ALA A 43 -26.96 -0.36 -13.23
C ALA A 43 -26.46 -1.81 -13.24
N ASN A 44 -26.63 -2.50 -14.37
CA ASN A 44 -26.27 -3.92 -14.54
C ASN A 44 -24.94 -4.12 -15.28
N SER A 45 -24.25 -3.05 -15.63
CA SER A 45 -22.92 -3.07 -16.26
C SER A 45 -22.13 -1.80 -15.98
N GLY A 46 -20.84 -1.83 -16.24
CA GLY A 46 -19.97 -0.65 -16.09
C GLY A 46 -20.40 0.51 -16.97
N GLU A 47 -20.75 0.22 -18.22
CA GLU A 47 -21.19 1.23 -19.21
C GLU A 47 -22.48 1.91 -18.79
N ALA A 48 -23.49 1.12 -18.37
CA ALA A 48 -24.75 1.67 -17.84
C ALA A 48 -24.51 2.46 -16.55
N GLY A 49 -23.57 2.02 -15.72
CA GLY A 49 -23.16 2.71 -14.51
C GLY A 49 -22.57 4.09 -14.77
N LEU A 50 -21.75 4.25 -15.81
CA LEU A 50 -21.21 5.54 -16.22
C LEU A 50 -22.32 6.52 -16.67
N GLU A 51 -23.26 6.08 -17.50
CA GLU A 51 -24.40 6.88 -17.94
C GLU A 51 -25.28 7.35 -16.76
N MET A 52 -25.52 6.44 -15.80
CA MET A 52 -26.28 6.74 -14.59
C MET A 52 -25.53 7.72 -13.67
N ALA A 53 -24.22 7.57 -13.54
CA ALA A 53 -23.39 8.45 -12.73
C ALA A 53 -23.36 9.89 -13.28
N GLU A 54 -23.24 10.07 -14.60
CA GLU A 54 -23.31 11.38 -15.27
C GLU A 54 -24.68 12.04 -15.10
N SER A 55 -25.75 11.24 -15.20
CA SER A 55 -27.13 11.77 -15.19
C SER A 55 -27.63 12.13 -13.78
N HIS A 56 -27.15 11.48 -12.73
CA HIS A 56 -27.71 11.56 -11.38
C HIS A 56 -26.73 12.07 -10.33
N SER A 57 -25.44 12.20 -10.66
CA SER A 57 -24.37 12.66 -9.74
C SER A 57 -24.45 12.01 -8.35
N PRO A 58 -24.31 10.67 -8.23
CA PRO A 58 -24.46 9.96 -6.98
C PRO A 58 -23.37 10.34 -5.96
N ASP A 59 -23.73 10.39 -4.68
CA ASP A 59 -22.79 10.63 -3.56
C ASP A 59 -21.90 9.42 -3.29
N VAL A 60 -22.47 8.21 -3.41
CA VAL A 60 -21.75 6.95 -3.21
C VAL A 60 -22.03 6.00 -4.37
N ILE A 61 -21.00 5.30 -4.84
CA ILE A 61 -21.10 4.28 -5.88
C ILE A 61 -20.60 2.95 -5.30
N LEU A 62 -21.46 1.93 -5.28
CA LEU A 62 -21.07 0.55 -5.02
C LEU A 62 -20.83 -0.13 -6.37
N LEU A 63 -19.59 -0.50 -6.65
CA LEU A 63 -19.15 -0.97 -7.97
C LEU A 63 -18.61 -2.38 -7.90
N ASP A 64 -19.22 -3.31 -8.63
CA ASP A 64 -18.63 -4.65 -8.76
C ASP A 64 -17.38 -4.64 -9.63
N ASN A 65 -16.40 -5.46 -9.24
CA ASN A 65 -15.13 -5.57 -9.97
C ASN A 65 -15.22 -6.50 -11.19
N ARG A 66 -16.12 -7.49 -11.18
CA ARG A 66 -16.25 -8.48 -12.24
C ARG A 66 -17.64 -8.44 -12.85
N MET A 67 -17.75 -7.73 -13.93
CA MET A 67 -18.96 -7.66 -14.75
C MET A 67 -18.64 -8.12 -16.18
N GLY A 68 -19.65 -8.53 -16.93
CA GLY A 68 -19.51 -8.76 -18.38
C GLY A 68 -19.22 -7.43 -19.09
N GLY A 69 -18.16 -7.37 -19.90
CA GLY A 69 -17.74 -6.13 -20.59
C GLY A 69 -16.64 -5.39 -19.84
N MET A 70 -16.87 -4.12 -19.49
CA MET A 70 -15.92 -3.28 -18.76
C MET A 70 -15.68 -3.81 -17.34
N SER A 71 -14.42 -3.92 -16.92
CA SER A 71 -14.05 -4.30 -15.55
C SER A 71 -14.37 -3.18 -14.55
N GLY A 72 -14.56 -3.54 -13.26
CA GLY A 72 -14.79 -2.54 -12.21
C GLY A 72 -13.64 -1.56 -12.02
N ILE A 73 -12.39 -1.97 -12.23
CA ILE A 73 -11.23 -1.07 -12.16
C ILE A 73 -11.24 -0.08 -13.33
N GLU A 74 -11.57 -0.51 -14.55
CA GLU A 74 -11.73 0.39 -15.70
C GLU A 74 -12.89 1.35 -15.49
N ALA A 75 -14.04 0.86 -15.02
CA ALA A 75 -15.18 1.71 -14.67
C ALA A 75 -14.84 2.73 -13.58
N LEU A 76 -14.06 2.34 -12.56
CA LEU A 76 -13.59 3.23 -11.50
C LEU A 76 -12.80 4.43 -12.06
N GLN A 77 -11.87 4.19 -13.00
CA GLN A 77 -11.07 5.26 -13.61
C GLN A 77 -11.96 6.26 -14.37
N HIS A 78 -12.90 5.77 -15.16
CA HIS A 78 -13.86 6.63 -15.88
C HIS A 78 -14.79 7.39 -14.93
N LEU A 79 -15.32 6.71 -13.90
CA LEU A 79 -16.20 7.34 -12.90
C LEU A 79 -15.49 8.47 -12.13
N ARG A 80 -14.19 8.29 -11.82
CA ARG A 80 -13.40 9.36 -11.17
C ARG A 80 -13.23 10.58 -12.07
N GLY A 81 -13.05 10.40 -13.39
CA GLY A 81 -12.99 11.51 -14.34
C GLY A 81 -14.33 12.25 -14.47
N ALA A 82 -15.45 11.51 -14.48
CA ALA A 82 -16.79 12.09 -14.64
C ALA A 82 -17.36 12.66 -13.31
N ASN A 83 -17.11 12.01 -12.17
CA ASN A 83 -17.63 12.37 -10.85
C ASN A 83 -16.52 12.36 -9.78
N PRO A 84 -15.67 13.39 -9.72
CA PRO A 84 -14.53 13.45 -8.80
C PRO A 84 -14.90 13.34 -7.31
N ASN A 85 -16.09 13.85 -6.94
CA ASN A 85 -16.56 13.90 -5.55
C ASN A 85 -17.28 12.62 -5.09
N ALA A 86 -17.70 11.74 -6.00
CA ALA A 86 -18.39 10.51 -5.65
C ALA A 86 -17.50 9.56 -4.86
N MET A 87 -17.97 9.00 -3.75
CA MET A 87 -17.26 8.00 -2.97
C MET A 87 -17.48 6.61 -3.57
N ILE A 88 -16.45 6.03 -4.17
CA ILE A 88 -16.55 4.75 -4.88
C ILE A 88 -16.06 3.62 -3.98
N ILE A 89 -16.92 2.63 -3.69
CA ILE A 89 -16.60 1.41 -2.93
C ILE A 89 -16.59 0.25 -3.91
N LEU A 90 -15.43 -0.39 -4.08
CA LEU A 90 -15.29 -1.54 -4.99
C LEU A 90 -15.72 -2.84 -4.29
N MET A 91 -16.65 -3.59 -4.89
CA MET A 91 -17.07 -4.92 -4.45
C MET A 91 -16.33 -5.98 -5.26
N THR A 92 -15.71 -6.99 -4.63
CA THR A 92 -14.93 -8.01 -5.35
C THR A 92 -15.09 -9.41 -4.76
N ALA A 93 -15.27 -10.41 -5.63
CA ALA A 93 -15.32 -11.83 -5.23
C ALA A 93 -13.92 -12.41 -4.99
N TYR A 94 -12.88 -11.82 -5.58
CA TYR A 94 -11.49 -12.23 -5.46
C TYR A 94 -10.64 -11.01 -5.14
N GLY A 95 -10.49 -10.71 -3.85
CA GLY A 95 -9.58 -9.67 -3.38
C GLY A 95 -8.14 -10.16 -3.49
N THR A 96 -7.55 -10.15 -4.69
CA THR A 96 -6.09 -10.25 -4.77
C THR A 96 -5.49 -8.98 -4.18
N THR A 97 -4.33 -9.10 -3.56
CA THR A 97 -3.58 -7.93 -3.03
C THR A 97 -3.44 -6.85 -4.10
N GLN A 98 -3.20 -7.26 -5.34
CA GLN A 98 -3.04 -6.35 -6.48
C GLN A 98 -4.32 -5.56 -6.80
N THR A 99 -5.48 -6.22 -6.88
CA THR A 99 -6.77 -5.56 -7.14
C THR A 99 -7.08 -4.49 -6.08
N THR A 100 -6.78 -4.78 -4.80
CA THR A 100 -6.96 -3.81 -3.71
C THR A 100 -6.05 -2.60 -3.87
N ILE A 101 -4.76 -2.83 -4.13
CA ILE A 101 -3.79 -1.75 -4.33
C ILE A 101 -4.18 -0.89 -5.54
N GLU A 102 -4.60 -1.50 -6.64
CA GLU A 102 -5.06 -0.79 -7.85
C GLU A 102 -6.31 0.04 -7.60
N ALA A 103 -7.33 -0.54 -6.95
CA ALA A 103 -8.54 0.19 -6.61
C ALA A 103 -8.23 1.46 -5.80
N MET A 104 -7.38 1.34 -4.77
CA MET A 104 -7.00 2.49 -3.95
C MET A 104 -6.13 3.49 -4.70
N LYS A 105 -5.20 3.03 -5.56
CA LYS A 105 -4.39 3.87 -6.44
C LYS A 105 -5.24 4.72 -7.39
N PHE A 106 -6.31 4.14 -7.94
CA PHE A 106 -7.24 4.84 -8.83
C PHE A 106 -8.35 5.59 -8.09
N GLY A 107 -8.18 5.78 -6.77
CA GLY A 107 -9.03 6.66 -5.99
C GLY A 107 -10.33 6.03 -5.49
N ALA A 108 -10.44 4.71 -5.36
CA ALA A 108 -11.54 4.12 -4.61
C ALA A 108 -11.50 4.63 -3.16
N PHE A 109 -12.66 4.95 -2.60
CA PHE A 109 -12.81 5.29 -1.18
C PHE A 109 -12.47 4.07 -0.31
N ASP A 110 -13.05 2.92 -0.67
CA ASP A 110 -12.80 1.65 0.01
C ASP A 110 -13.12 0.48 -0.91
N TYR A 111 -12.89 -0.75 -0.44
CA TYR A 111 -13.32 -1.96 -1.10
C TYR A 111 -13.91 -2.96 -0.10
N ILE A 112 -14.72 -3.91 -0.60
CA ILE A 112 -15.30 -4.98 0.20
C ILE A 112 -15.25 -6.31 -0.55
N MET A 113 -14.90 -7.39 0.16
CA MET A 113 -14.85 -8.74 -0.41
C MET A 113 -16.22 -9.41 -0.34
N LYS A 114 -16.68 -10.00 -1.45
CA LYS A 114 -17.83 -10.91 -1.53
C LYS A 114 -17.41 -12.33 -1.06
N PRO A 115 -18.21 -13.07 -0.26
CA PRO A 115 -19.49 -12.63 0.30
C PRO A 115 -19.27 -11.69 1.52
N PHE A 116 -20.13 -10.68 1.64
CA PHE A 116 -20.07 -9.72 2.73
C PHE A 116 -21.37 -9.66 3.53
N ASP A 117 -21.28 -9.27 4.81
CA ASP A 117 -22.45 -8.93 5.63
C ASP A 117 -23.02 -7.58 5.19
N LEU A 118 -24.33 -7.51 5.00
CA LEU A 118 -25.05 -6.28 4.67
C LEU A 118 -24.82 -5.16 5.71
N LYS A 119 -24.55 -5.50 6.98
CA LYS A 119 -24.18 -4.51 7.99
C LYS A 119 -22.84 -3.82 7.66
N LYS A 120 -21.90 -4.56 7.10
CA LYS A 120 -20.59 -4.00 6.70
C LYS A 120 -20.74 -3.02 5.53
N ILE A 121 -21.59 -3.33 4.54
CA ILE A 121 -21.93 -2.39 3.46
C ILE A 121 -22.56 -1.12 3.99
N LEU A 122 -23.55 -1.23 4.90
CA LEU A 122 -24.18 -0.05 5.51
C LEU A 122 -23.15 0.83 6.22
N SER A 123 -22.30 0.24 7.05
CA SER A 123 -21.24 0.98 7.76
C SER A 123 -20.26 1.68 6.82
N LEU A 124 -19.85 1.02 5.73
CA LEU A 124 -18.96 1.61 4.72
C LEU A 124 -19.67 2.75 3.96
N THR A 125 -20.94 2.58 3.61
CA THR A 125 -21.74 3.60 2.94
C THR A 125 -21.92 4.84 3.83
N GLU A 126 -22.22 4.64 5.12
CA GLU A 126 -22.32 5.73 6.11
C GLU A 126 -20.97 6.47 6.26
N SER A 127 -19.86 5.75 6.30
CA SER A 127 -18.50 6.34 6.34
C SER A 127 -18.17 7.12 5.06
N ALA A 128 -18.57 6.60 3.91
CA ALA A 128 -18.37 7.25 2.60
C ALA A 128 -19.17 8.56 2.52
N LEU A 129 -20.45 8.56 2.95
CA LEU A 129 -21.30 9.76 2.97
C LEU A 129 -20.75 10.83 3.93
N ALA A 130 -20.22 10.42 5.10
CA ALA A 130 -19.59 11.34 6.03
C ALA A 130 -18.33 11.99 5.39
N ALA A 131 -17.52 11.22 4.69
CA ALA A 131 -16.32 11.72 4.00
C ALA A 131 -16.67 12.63 2.80
N SER A 132 -17.74 12.34 2.04
CA SER A 132 -18.24 13.20 0.95
C SER A 132 -18.62 14.59 1.47
N SER A 133 -19.33 14.66 2.60
CA SER A 133 -19.72 15.92 3.21
C SER A 133 -18.54 16.79 3.70
N ASP A 134 -17.41 16.18 4.03
CA ASP A 134 -16.19 16.87 4.44
C ASP A 134 -15.32 17.32 3.24
N MET A 135 -15.41 16.64 2.09
CA MET A 135 -14.69 16.98 0.86
C MET A 135 -15.25 18.20 0.12
N ASP A 136 -16.54 18.50 0.25
CA ASP A 136 -17.12 19.74 -0.30
C ASP A 136 -16.45 21.01 0.27
N ARG A 137 -15.56 20.86 1.24
CA ARG A 137 -14.77 21.93 1.87
C ARG A 137 -13.31 22.02 1.41
N ALA A 138 -12.79 21.07 0.62
CA ALA A 138 -11.38 21.06 0.18
C ALA A 138 -11.22 20.60 -1.27
N SER A 139 -10.79 21.50 -2.13
CA SER A 139 -10.70 21.38 -3.60
C SER A 139 -9.57 20.51 -4.14
N GLN A 140 -9.88 19.75 -5.20
CA GLN A 140 -9.17 19.46 -6.45
C GLN A 140 -7.70 18.99 -6.43
N GLU A 141 -7.50 17.73 -6.83
CA GLU A 141 -6.29 17.25 -7.51
C GLU A 141 -6.70 16.35 -8.71
N GLU A 142 -5.97 16.48 -9.84
CA GLU A 142 -6.29 15.87 -11.14
C GLU A 142 -5.97 14.38 -11.22
N PRO A 143 -6.67 13.57 -12.08
CA PRO A 143 -6.44 12.13 -12.26
C PRO A 143 -5.25 11.83 -13.18
N ILE A 144 -4.49 10.79 -12.86
CA ILE A 144 -3.29 10.33 -13.59
C ILE A 144 -3.64 9.08 -14.41
N GLU A 145 -3.32 9.11 -15.72
CA GLU A 145 -3.50 8.00 -16.66
C GLU A 145 -2.66 6.76 -16.33
N GLY A 146 -3.24 5.59 -16.61
CA GLY A 146 -2.82 4.30 -16.11
C GLY A 146 -1.65 3.62 -16.84
N VAL A 147 -0.99 2.73 -16.09
CA VAL A 147 -0.04 1.73 -16.58
C VAL A 147 -0.55 0.34 -16.19
N THR A 148 -0.55 -0.60 -17.13
CA THR A 148 -1.02 -1.97 -16.99
C THR A 148 -0.12 -2.82 -16.09
N ALA A 149 -0.76 -3.69 -15.28
CA ALA A 149 -0.08 -4.51 -14.28
C ALA A 149 0.54 -5.78 -14.90
N GLU A 150 1.85 -5.95 -14.71
CA GLU A 150 2.50 -7.27 -14.77
C GLU A 150 2.52 -7.89 -13.37
N GLU A 151 2.35 -9.23 -13.30
CA GLU A 151 2.29 -9.99 -12.06
C GLU A 151 3.51 -9.73 -11.17
N ILE A 152 3.28 -9.39 -9.90
CA ILE A 152 4.34 -9.17 -8.90
C ILE A 152 5.01 -10.51 -8.62
N GLU A 153 6.18 -10.78 -9.20
CA GLU A 153 7.07 -11.86 -8.77
C GLU A 153 7.52 -11.60 -7.33
N GLY A 154 6.95 -12.33 -6.38
CA GLY A 154 7.21 -12.17 -4.95
C GLY A 154 6.00 -11.64 -4.16
N GLY A 155 4.78 -12.05 -4.53
CA GLY A 155 3.52 -11.54 -4.02
C GLY A 155 3.43 -11.42 -2.50
N ILE A 156 2.98 -10.25 -2.04
CA ILE A 156 2.59 -10.06 -0.65
C ILE A 156 1.30 -10.85 -0.42
N ILE A 157 1.30 -11.71 0.58
CA ILE A 157 0.20 -12.61 0.88
C ILE A 157 -0.45 -12.20 2.19
N GLY A 158 -1.78 -12.15 2.18
CA GLY A 158 -2.59 -11.91 3.35
C GLY A 158 -4.03 -11.64 2.97
N SER A 159 -4.96 -12.19 3.72
CA SER A 159 -6.40 -11.96 3.62
C SER A 159 -6.96 -11.32 4.90
N SER A 160 -6.14 -11.25 5.95
CA SER A 160 -6.51 -10.68 7.23
C SER A 160 -6.88 -9.19 7.11
N SER A 161 -7.80 -8.74 7.95
CA SER A 161 -8.22 -7.34 7.99
C SER A 161 -7.04 -6.39 8.26
N ALA A 162 -6.06 -6.84 9.05
CA ALA A 162 -4.85 -6.09 9.34
C ALA A 162 -3.99 -5.89 8.07
N MET A 163 -3.81 -6.94 7.25
CA MET A 163 -3.07 -6.83 5.98
C MET A 163 -3.86 -6.06 4.92
N GLN A 164 -5.17 -6.17 4.91
CA GLN A 164 -6.01 -5.38 4.01
C GLN A 164 -5.83 -3.87 4.22
N ASN A 165 -5.72 -3.42 5.48
CA ASN A 165 -5.41 -2.02 5.77
C ASN A 165 -4.02 -1.61 5.25
N VAL A 166 -3.03 -2.50 5.33
CA VAL A 166 -1.69 -2.26 4.75
C VAL A 166 -1.80 -2.10 3.22
N PHE A 167 -2.56 -2.95 2.54
CA PHE A 167 -2.74 -2.87 1.08
C PHE A 167 -3.44 -1.57 0.64
N LYS A 168 -4.45 -1.11 1.39
CA LYS A 168 -5.07 0.20 1.16
C LYS A 168 -4.04 1.32 1.25
N MET A 169 -3.23 1.33 2.31
CA MET A 169 -2.20 2.35 2.48
C MET A 169 -1.16 2.31 1.35
N ILE A 170 -0.75 1.12 0.88
CA ILE A 170 0.15 0.98 -0.27
C ILE A 170 -0.44 1.68 -1.50
N GLY A 171 -1.71 1.39 -1.85
CA GLY A 171 -2.38 2.01 -2.99
C GLY A 171 -2.45 3.54 -2.87
N GLN A 172 -2.83 4.06 -1.69
CA GLN A 172 -2.93 5.50 -1.44
C GLN A 172 -1.58 6.22 -1.60
N VAL A 173 -0.48 5.66 -1.05
CA VAL A 173 0.83 6.30 -1.12
C VAL A 173 1.54 6.07 -2.46
N ALA A 174 1.12 5.06 -3.22
CA ALA A 174 1.75 4.74 -4.51
C ALA A 174 1.59 5.88 -5.53
N ALA A 175 0.45 6.56 -5.54
CA ALA A 175 0.15 7.66 -6.45
C ALA A 175 0.89 8.98 -6.12
N SER A 176 1.68 9.04 -5.04
CA SER A 176 2.38 10.25 -4.61
C SER A 176 3.87 10.00 -4.42
N ASP A 177 4.68 11.06 -4.42
CA ASP A 177 6.14 11.01 -4.15
C ASP A 177 6.49 11.21 -2.67
N VAL A 178 5.51 11.12 -1.76
CA VAL A 178 5.76 11.28 -0.33
C VAL A 178 6.72 10.21 0.20
N THR A 179 7.49 10.58 1.22
CA THR A 179 8.33 9.65 1.97
C THR A 179 7.45 8.71 2.78
N VAL A 180 7.75 7.41 2.72
CA VAL A 180 7.01 6.37 3.45
C VAL A 180 7.93 5.64 4.41
N MET A 181 7.52 5.54 5.66
CA MET A 181 8.21 4.77 6.68
C MET A 181 7.44 3.47 6.99
N VAL A 182 8.06 2.33 6.67
CA VAL A 182 7.52 0.99 6.93
C VAL A 182 8.06 0.49 8.26
N THR A 183 7.20 0.28 9.25
CA THR A 183 7.60 -0.21 10.57
C THR A 183 7.03 -1.59 10.84
N GLY A 184 7.73 -2.38 11.62
CA GLY A 184 7.29 -3.73 12.01
C GLY A 184 8.44 -4.62 12.45
N GLU A 185 8.12 -5.69 13.15
CA GLU A 185 9.10 -6.64 13.65
C GLU A 185 9.96 -7.25 12.52
N SER A 186 11.12 -7.81 12.89
CA SER A 186 11.95 -8.53 11.93
C SER A 186 11.18 -9.71 11.33
N GLY A 187 11.35 -9.94 10.02
CA GLY A 187 10.69 -11.04 9.31
C GLY A 187 9.22 -10.85 8.97
N THR A 188 8.63 -9.64 9.15
CA THR A 188 7.24 -9.35 8.78
C THR A 188 7.01 -9.10 7.29
N GLY A 189 8.10 -8.81 6.51
CA GLY A 189 8.04 -8.56 5.06
C GLY A 189 8.12 -7.08 4.66
N LYS A 190 8.77 -6.21 5.45
CA LYS A 190 8.92 -4.76 5.17
C LYS A 190 9.47 -4.46 3.77
N GLU A 191 10.46 -5.22 3.29
CA GLU A 191 11.02 -5.05 1.95
C GLU A 191 10.00 -5.32 0.83
N LEU A 192 9.14 -6.34 1.01
CA LEU A 192 8.08 -6.64 0.04
C LEU A 192 7.08 -5.48 -0.07
N ILE A 193 6.74 -4.85 1.06
CA ILE A 193 5.88 -3.67 1.08
C ILE A 193 6.52 -2.50 0.34
N ALA A 194 7.80 -2.21 0.60
CA ALA A 194 8.52 -1.15 -0.11
C ALA A 194 8.58 -1.41 -1.63
N ARG A 195 8.82 -2.65 -2.03
CA ARG A 195 8.80 -3.06 -3.44
C ARG A 195 7.40 -2.89 -4.07
N ALA A 196 6.34 -3.25 -3.36
CA ALA A 196 4.97 -3.06 -3.84
C ALA A 196 4.60 -1.57 -4.00
N ILE A 197 5.01 -0.71 -3.05
CA ILE A 197 4.85 0.75 -3.18
C ILE A 197 5.56 1.24 -4.44
N PHE A 198 6.80 0.84 -4.66
CA PHE A 198 7.56 1.22 -5.85
C PHE A 198 6.89 0.76 -7.14
N GLN A 199 6.54 -0.52 -7.25
CA GLN A 199 5.94 -1.11 -8.46
C GLN A 199 4.61 -0.46 -8.85
N ASN A 200 3.85 0.06 -7.88
CA ASN A 200 2.60 0.75 -8.11
C ASN A 200 2.75 2.29 -8.17
N SER A 201 3.97 2.82 -8.06
CA SER A 201 4.22 4.27 -8.02
C SER A 201 4.32 4.90 -9.41
N LEU A 202 4.36 6.25 -9.43
CA LEU A 202 4.65 7.04 -10.64
C LEU A 202 6.07 6.78 -11.18
N ARG A 203 6.97 6.24 -10.34
CA ARG A 203 8.37 5.93 -10.67
C ARG A 203 8.61 4.45 -10.94
N ALA A 204 7.57 3.63 -11.19
CA ALA A 204 7.68 2.17 -11.37
C ALA A 204 8.63 1.74 -12.49
N GLN A 205 8.81 2.59 -13.53
CA GLN A 205 9.72 2.37 -14.65
C GLN A 205 11.10 3.05 -14.48
N LYS A 206 11.36 3.62 -13.31
CA LYS A 206 12.61 4.31 -12.98
C LYS A 206 13.50 3.41 -12.11
N PRO A 207 14.77 3.78 -11.87
CA PRO A 207 15.65 2.97 -11.02
C PRO A 207 15.06 2.73 -9.61
N TYR A 208 15.21 1.50 -9.12
CA TYR A 208 14.91 1.12 -7.74
C TYR A 208 16.17 0.54 -7.10
N ILE A 209 16.65 1.16 -6.03
CA ILE A 209 17.83 0.71 -5.30
C ILE A 209 17.46 0.45 -3.84
N ALA A 210 17.60 -0.81 -3.40
CA ALA A 210 17.44 -1.20 -2.02
C ALA A 210 18.80 -1.29 -1.32
N VAL A 211 18.90 -0.72 -0.13
CA VAL A 211 20.10 -0.74 0.71
C VAL A 211 19.73 -1.19 2.10
N ASN A 212 20.30 -2.28 2.57
CA ASN A 212 20.18 -2.72 3.95
C ASN A 212 21.29 -2.06 4.77
N CYS A 213 20.92 -1.12 5.63
CA CYS A 213 21.86 -0.30 6.39
C CYS A 213 22.58 -1.09 7.49
N ALA A 214 21.93 -2.11 8.05
CA ALA A 214 22.54 -2.97 9.06
C ALA A 214 23.56 -3.97 8.47
N ALA A 215 23.48 -4.25 7.16
CA ALA A 215 24.39 -5.19 6.50
C ALA A 215 25.74 -4.56 6.07
N ILE A 216 25.84 -3.23 6.08
CA ILE A 216 27.03 -2.48 5.64
C ILE A 216 27.70 -1.87 6.87
N PRO A 217 29.01 -2.06 7.08
CA PRO A 217 29.75 -1.41 8.17
C PRO A 217 29.63 0.13 8.12
N ASP A 218 29.52 0.77 9.29
CA ASP A 218 29.31 2.22 9.42
C ASP A 218 30.31 3.07 8.64
N ASN A 219 31.56 2.66 8.56
CA ASN A 219 32.61 3.35 7.84
C ASN A 219 32.50 3.22 6.31
N LEU A 220 31.68 2.30 5.79
CA LEU A 220 31.49 2.07 4.36
C LEU A 220 30.11 2.56 3.86
N ILE A 221 29.10 2.60 4.74
CA ILE A 221 27.75 2.95 4.33
C ILE A 221 27.66 4.36 3.71
N GLU A 222 28.42 5.30 4.27
CA GLU A 222 28.48 6.67 3.73
C GLU A 222 29.01 6.70 2.31
N SER A 223 30.10 5.95 2.05
CA SER A 223 30.68 5.80 0.71
C SER A 223 29.79 5.05 -0.28
N GLU A 224 29.04 4.04 0.19
CA GLU A 224 28.06 3.32 -0.65
C GLU A 224 26.88 4.22 -1.04
N LEU A 225 26.35 5.00 -0.08
CA LEU A 225 25.18 5.85 -0.33
C LEU A 225 25.52 7.08 -1.18
N PHE A 226 26.58 7.81 -0.83
CA PHE A 226 26.90 9.11 -1.42
C PHE A 226 28.07 9.09 -2.40
N GLY A 227 28.80 7.97 -2.50
CA GLY A 227 30.01 7.88 -3.30
C GLY A 227 31.24 8.50 -2.63
N HIS A 228 32.39 8.38 -3.28
CA HIS A 228 33.64 8.96 -2.80
C HIS A 228 34.55 9.39 -3.94
N GLU A 229 35.39 10.38 -3.68
CA GLU A 229 36.47 10.79 -4.57
C GLU A 229 37.73 9.94 -4.32
N LYS A 230 38.59 9.90 -5.32
CA LYS A 230 39.89 9.24 -5.18
C LYS A 230 40.69 9.86 -4.02
N GLY A 231 41.17 9.03 -3.12
CA GLY A 231 41.94 9.47 -1.95
C GLY A 231 41.14 9.94 -0.75
N ALA A 232 39.79 9.80 -0.77
CA ALA A 232 38.92 10.23 0.32
C ALA A 232 39.19 9.49 1.65
N PHE A 233 39.66 8.25 1.58
CA PHE A 233 40.07 7.44 2.73
C PHE A 233 41.11 6.40 2.32
N THR A 234 41.73 5.73 3.30
CA THR A 234 42.71 4.65 3.01
C THR A 234 42.02 3.49 2.30
N GLY A 235 42.40 3.29 1.02
CA GLY A 235 41.75 2.29 0.13
C GLY A 235 40.89 2.90 -0.98
N ALA A 236 40.60 4.20 -0.98
CA ALA A 236 39.90 4.89 -2.06
C ALA A 236 40.83 5.13 -3.27
N THR A 237 41.14 4.08 -4.01
CA THR A 237 42.07 4.14 -5.15
C THR A 237 41.47 4.82 -6.38
N ASN A 238 40.14 4.73 -6.53
CA ASN A 238 39.38 5.32 -7.64
C ASN A 238 38.18 6.07 -7.10
N GLN A 239 37.61 6.98 -7.89
CA GLN A 239 36.31 7.60 -7.63
C GLN A 239 35.19 6.55 -7.77
N ARG A 240 34.17 6.64 -6.94
CA ARG A 240 32.97 5.78 -7.02
C ARG A 240 31.70 6.61 -6.86
N ILE A 241 30.75 6.38 -7.77
CA ILE A 241 29.40 6.98 -7.74
C ILE A 241 28.55 6.29 -6.65
N GLY A 242 27.81 7.08 -5.86
CA GLY A 242 26.99 6.59 -4.78
C GLY A 242 25.59 6.15 -5.23
N LYS A 243 24.88 5.44 -4.34
CA LYS A 243 23.52 4.92 -4.61
C LYS A 243 22.51 6.04 -4.86
N PHE A 244 22.61 7.18 -4.18
CA PHE A 244 21.72 8.33 -4.41
C PHE A 244 21.88 8.89 -5.83
N GLU A 245 23.10 9.04 -6.30
CA GLU A 245 23.37 9.52 -7.66
C GLU A 245 22.94 8.50 -8.73
N LEU A 246 23.18 7.19 -8.49
CA LEU A 246 22.73 6.11 -9.39
C LEU A 246 21.20 5.98 -9.43
N CYS A 247 20.49 6.47 -8.43
CA CYS A 247 19.04 6.40 -8.28
C CYS A 247 18.35 7.70 -8.69
N ASP A 248 19.06 8.63 -9.33
CA ASP A 248 18.48 9.91 -9.75
C ASP A 248 17.23 9.71 -10.64
N GLY A 249 16.16 10.42 -10.34
CA GLY A 249 14.83 10.26 -10.93
C GLY A 249 14.07 9.01 -10.44
N GLY A 250 14.66 8.18 -9.58
CA GLY A 250 14.14 6.89 -9.13
C GLY A 250 13.65 6.84 -7.68
N THR A 251 13.68 5.63 -7.09
CA THR A 251 13.29 5.37 -5.70
C THR A 251 14.38 4.62 -4.96
N ILE A 252 14.84 5.15 -3.83
CA ILE A 252 15.75 4.46 -2.92
C ILE A 252 14.99 3.90 -1.72
N PHE A 253 15.24 2.65 -1.39
CA PHE A 253 14.72 2.01 -0.20
C PHE A 253 15.85 1.76 0.80
N LEU A 254 15.74 2.35 1.99
CA LEU A 254 16.67 2.18 3.09
C LEU A 254 16.06 1.26 4.16
N ASP A 255 16.50 0.01 4.19
CA ASP A 255 16.08 -0.96 5.21
C ASP A 255 16.93 -0.81 6.46
N GLU A 256 16.31 -1.00 7.62
CA GLU A 256 16.89 -0.86 8.96
C GLU A 256 17.59 0.51 9.17
N ILE A 257 16.89 1.60 8.81
CA ILE A 257 17.43 2.97 8.90
C ILE A 257 17.83 3.37 10.33
N GLY A 258 17.24 2.74 11.35
CA GLY A 258 17.60 2.93 12.76
C GLY A 258 18.99 2.43 13.13
N ASP A 259 19.71 1.74 12.24
CA ASP A 259 21.07 1.28 12.48
C ASP A 259 22.14 2.30 12.02
N MET A 260 21.73 3.39 11.37
CA MET A 260 22.68 4.35 10.81
C MET A 260 23.33 5.27 11.88
N ALA A 261 24.62 5.53 11.72
CA ALA A 261 25.34 6.53 12.51
C ALA A 261 24.80 7.96 12.27
N LEU A 262 24.85 8.83 13.28
CA LEU A 262 24.35 10.21 13.23
C LEU A 262 24.95 11.06 12.08
N ALA A 263 26.21 10.81 11.73
CA ALA A 263 26.86 11.49 10.60
C ALA A 263 26.16 11.17 9.25
N THR A 264 25.85 9.91 9.00
CA THR A 264 25.11 9.46 7.81
C THR A 264 23.67 9.99 7.81
N GLN A 265 23.00 9.99 8.98
CA GLN A 265 21.67 10.57 9.12
C GLN A 265 21.62 12.04 8.69
N THR A 266 22.65 12.83 9.00
CA THR A 266 22.75 14.25 8.61
C THR A 266 22.82 14.40 7.08
N LYS A 267 23.54 13.54 6.38
CA LYS A 267 23.66 13.58 4.92
C LYS A 267 22.35 13.15 4.22
N ILE A 268 21.67 12.14 4.79
CA ILE A 268 20.34 11.73 4.28
C ILE A 268 19.35 12.88 4.42
N LEU A 269 19.36 13.59 5.55
CA LEU A 269 18.48 14.74 5.76
C LEU A 269 18.69 15.81 4.68
N ARG A 270 19.95 16.13 4.33
CA ARG A 270 20.24 17.09 3.24
C ARG A 270 19.72 16.59 1.90
N ALA A 271 19.93 15.32 1.56
CA ALA A 271 19.40 14.73 0.34
C ALA A 271 17.86 14.84 0.26
N LEU A 272 17.16 14.70 1.39
CA LEU A 272 15.68 14.78 1.44
C LEU A 272 15.12 16.21 1.47
N GLN A 273 15.88 17.17 2.01
CA GLN A 273 15.42 18.57 2.15
C GLN A 273 15.81 19.43 0.97
N GLU A 274 17.05 19.28 0.51
CA GLU A 274 17.70 20.15 -0.48
C GLU A 274 17.76 19.47 -1.86
N GLY A 275 17.56 18.14 -1.94
CA GLY A 275 17.80 17.37 -3.16
C GLY A 275 19.28 17.36 -3.53
N GLU A 276 20.18 17.46 -2.55
CA GLU A 276 21.60 17.65 -2.77
C GLU A 276 22.43 16.66 -1.94
N ILE A 277 23.45 16.10 -2.57
CA ILE A 277 24.42 15.22 -1.93
C ILE A 277 25.86 15.72 -2.16
N GLN A 278 26.78 15.25 -1.32
CA GLN A 278 28.22 15.45 -1.50
C GLN A 278 28.94 14.12 -1.35
N ARG A 279 29.82 13.79 -2.29
CA ARG A 279 30.67 12.61 -2.21
C ARG A 279 31.67 12.74 -1.04
N VAL A 280 32.03 11.62 -0.46
CA VAL A 280 33.06 11.60 0.61
C VAL A 280 34.37 12.11 0.04
N GLY A 281 34.99 13.10 0.70
CA GLY A 281 36.22 13.75 0.25
C GLY A 281 36.05 14.84 -0.81
N SER A 282 34.80 15.21 -1.16
CA SER A 282 34.48 16.30 -2.08
C SER A 282 33.71 17.42 -1.38
N SER A 283 33.93 18.65 -1.83
CA SER A 283 33.07 19.80 -1.53
C SER A 283 32.06 20.10 -2.64
N GLU A 284 32.08 19.35 -3.73
CA GLU A 284 31.17 19.53 -4.85
C GLU A 284 29.79 18.99 -4.50
N THR A 285 28.76 19.77 -4.80
CA THR A 285 27.37 19.41 -4.57
C THR A 285 26.77 18.84 -5.85
N VAL A 286 26.15 17.66 -5.73
CA VAL A 286 25.44 16.98 -6.81
C VAL A 286 23.94 17.03 -6.49
N LYS A 287 23.13 17.51 -7.44
CA LYS A 287 21.66 17.49 -7.31
C LYS A 287 21.11 16.13 -7.66
N VAL A 288 20.14 15.67 -6.88
CA VAL A 288 19.45 14.40 -7.07
C VAL A 288 17.95 14.54 -6.78
N ASP A 289 17.13 13.91 -7.57
CA ASP A 289 15.68 13.79 -7.34
C ASP A 289 15.35 12.33 -7.03
N VAL A 290 15.25 11.98 -5.75
CA VAL A 290 15.06 10.61 -5.31
C VAL A 290 13.90 10.51 -4.35
N ARG A 291 12.90 9.67 -4.69
CA ARG A 291 11.87 9.25 -3.73
C ARG A 291 12.49 8.32 -2.69
N LEU A 292 12.27 8.59 -1.41
CA LEU A 292 12.77 7.74 -0.32
C LEU A 292 11.65 6.90 0.30
N LEU A 293 11.93 5.59 0.41
CA LEU A 293 11.20 4.65 1.27
C LEU A 293 12.15 4.20 2.36
N ALA A 294 11.71 4.18 3.63
CA ALA A 294 12.52 3.74 4.75
C ALA A 294 11.83 2.60 5.51
N ALA A 295 12.61 1.67 6.08
CA ALA A 295 12.07 0.65 6.96
C ALA A 295 12.91 0.50 8.23
N THR A 296 12.25 0.10 9.32
CA THR A 296 12.92 -0.22 10.58
C THR A 296 12.08 -1.14 11.47
N ASN A 297 12.74 -1.94 12.30
CA ASN A 297 12.13 -2.66 13.41
C ASN A 297 12.36 -1.95 14.77
N LYS A 298 13.12 -0.85 14.79
CA LYS A 298 13.49 -0.12 16.01
C LYS A 298 12.47 0.97 16.36
N PRO A 299 12.29 1.27 17.66
CA PRO A 299 11.42 2.35 18.12
C PRO A 299 12.14 3.71 17.96
N LEU A 300 12.04 4.31 16.77
CA LEU A 300 12.75 5.57 16.46
C LEU A 300 12.39 6.71 17.42
N GLU A 301 11.16 6.76 17.92
CA GLU A 301 10.72 7.76 18.91
C GLU A 301 11.51 7.69 20.23
N GLU A 302 11.90 6.50 20.66
CA GLU A 302 12.76 6.30 21.84
C GLU A 302 14.20 6.67 21.51
N MET A 303 14.69 6.27 20.33
CA MET A 303 16.03 6.60 19.86
C MET A 303 16.24 8.12 19.70
N VAL A 304 15.20 8.88 19.34
CA VAL A 304 15.24 10.35 19.31
C VAL A 304 15.42 10.90 20.73
N LYS A 305 14.70 10.38 21.72
CA LYS A 305 14.86 10.78 23.14
C LYS A 305 16.26 10.46 23.67
N GLU A 306 16.82 9.33 23.26
CA GLU A 306 18.17 8.89 23.60
C GLU A 306 19.27 9.59 22.79
N LYS A 307 18.89 10.44 21.83
CA LYS A 307 19.81 11.16 20.92
C LYS A 307 20.68 10.23 20.05
N THR A 308 20.23 9.01 19.80
CA THR A 308 20.84 8.04 18.88
C THR A 308 20.24 8.13 17.48
N PHE A 309 19.08 8.79 17.34
CA PHE A 309 18.49 9.17 16.07
C PHE A 309 18.11 10.66 16.08
N ARG A 310 18.31 11.34 14.94
CA ARG A 310 18.02 12.78 14.84
C ARG A 310 16.53 13.04 14.72
N GLU A 311 16.04 13.98 15.50
CA GLU A 311 14.63 14.39 15.52
C GLU A 311 14.17 14.98 14.17
N ASP A 312 15.00 15.82 13.55
CA ASP A 312 14.71 16.43 12.25
C ASP A 312 14.57 15.40 11.12
N LEU A 313 15.44 14.40 11.09
CA LEU A 313 15.33 13.29 10.14
C LEU A 313 14.10 12.44 10.43
N TYR A 314 13.78 12.15 11.69
CA TYR A 314 12.60 11.38 12.06
C TYR A 314 11.33 12.02 11.51
N TYR A 315 11.11 13.33 11.70
CA TYR A 315 9.92 14.00 11.16
C TYR A 315 9.90 14.04 9.63
N ARG A 316 11.04 14.10 8.96
CA ARG A 316 11.11 14.09 7.50
C ARG A 316 10.82 12.69 6.91
N LEU A 317 11.16 11.63 7.64
CA LEU A 317 10.86 10.25 7.26
C LEU A 317 9.42 9.83 7.58
N ASN A 318 8.89 10.30 8.71
CA ASN A 318 7.60 9.89 9.24
C ASN A 318 6.44 10.75 8.69
N VAL A 319 6.40 10.94 7.36
CA VAL A 319 5.30 11.64 6.68
C VAL A 319 4.10 10.71 6.57
N VAL A 320 4.31 9.50 6.04
CA VAL A 320 3.32 8.42 6.06
C VAL A 320 3.95 7.19 6.67
N ARG A 321 3.28 6.62 7.68
CA ARG A 321 3.74 5.41 8.37
C ARG A 321 2.86 4.22 8.03
N ILE A 322 3.46 3.16 7.49
CA ILE A 322 2.82 1.86 7.28
C ILE A 322 3.35 0.90 8.33
N GLN A 323 2.48 0.45 9.23
CA GLN A 323 2.86 -0.50 10.27
C GLN A 323 2.44 -1.91 9.87
N LEU A 324 3.42 -2.82 9.69
CA LEU A 324 3.14 -4.21 9.42
C LEU A 324 2.79 -4.96 10.71
N PRO A 325 1.65 -5.68 10.73
CA PRO A 325 1.28 -6.50 11.87
C PRO A 325 2.23 -7.71 11.98
N PRO A 326 2.65 -8.08 13.19
CA PRO A 326 3.35 -9.34 13.43
C PRO A 326 2.43 -10.53 13.11
N LEU A 327 3.02 -11.69 12.75
CA LEU A 327 2.24 -12.85 12.28
C LEU A 327 1.20 -13.33 13.31
N ARG A 328 1.49 -13.21 14.61
CA ARG A 328 0.52 -13.51 15.69
C ARG A 328 -0.76 -12.67 15.70
N GLN A 329 -0.79 -11.53 15.03
CA GLN A 329 -1.98 -10.68 14.86
C GLN A 329 -2.74 -10.93 13.55
N ARG A 330 -2.22 -11.86 12.71
CA ARG A 330 -2.81 -12.25 11.43
C ARG A 330 -2.72 -13.76 11.20
N MET A 331 -3.04 -14.55 12.22
CA MET A 331 -2.92 -16.01 12.17
C MET A 331 -3.80 -16.66 11.10
N GLU A 332 -4.86 -15.99 10.67
CA GLU A 332 -5.70 -16.38 9.54
C GLU A 332 -4.95 -16.38 8.19
N ASP A 333 -3.80 -15.70 8.09
CA ASP A 333 -2.95 -15.69 6.90
C ASP A 333 -1.99 -16.90 6.85
N VAL A 334 -1.78 -17.63 7.97
CA VAL A 334 -0.82 -18.76 8.04
C VAL A 334 -1.11 -19.83 6.99
N PRO A 335 -2.35 -20.30 6.76
CA PRO A 335 -2.64 -21.28 5.73
C PRO A 335 -2.23 -20.82 4.33
N LEU A 336 -2.51 -19.55 3.98
CA LEU A 336 -2.16 -18.97 2.68
C LEU A 336 -0.65 -18.85 2.50
N LEU A 337 0.07 -18.43 3.54
CA LEU A 337 1.53 -18.33 3.54
C LEU A 337 2.18 -19.72 3.36
N VAL A 338 1.68 -20.74 4.03
CA VAL A 338 2.16 -22.13 3.89
C VAL A 338 1.94 -22.65 2.48
N ASP A 339 0.74 -22.47 1.92
CA ASP A 339 0.41 -22.88 0.56
C ASP A 339 1.33 -22.20 -0.48
N PHE A 340 1.56 -20.90 -0.33
CA PHE A 340 2.47 -20.17 -1.18
C PHE A 340 3.91 -20.72 -1.13
N VAL A 341 4.44 -20.97 0.07
CA VAL A 341 5.79 -21.52 0.23
C VAL A 341 5.91 -22.88 -0.44
N LEU A 342 4.91 -23.75 -0.25
CA LEU A 342 4.88 -25.07 -0.88
C LEU A 342 4.78 -25.00 -2.41
N LYS A 343 3.96 -24.10 -2.96
CA LYS A 343 3.85 -23.86 -4.40
C LYS A 343 5.16 -23.30 -4.99
N ARG A 344 5.83 -22.38 -4.29
CA ARG A 344 7.15 -21.86 -4.70
C ARG A 344 8.19 -22.97 -4.72
N LEU A 345 8.25 -23.81 -3.68
CA LEU A 345 9.13 -24.98 -3.63
C LEU A 345 8.91 -25.95 -4.78
N ALA A 346 7.65 -26.26 -5.10
CA ALA A 346 7.32 -27.17 -6.20
C ALA A 346 7.80 -26.62 -7.56
N ARG A 347 7.73 -25.31 -7.77
CA ARG A 347 8.27 -24.63 -8.97
C ARG A 347 9.79 -24.73 -9.04
N ASP A 348 10.46 -24.40 -7.94
CA ASP A 348 11.92 -24.26 -7.90
C ASP A 348 12.64 -25.62 -7.98
N SER A 349 12.07 -26.66 -7.35
CA SER A 349 12.71 -27.98 -7.22
C SER A 349 12.30 -28.99 -8.30
N LYS A 350 11.34 -28.66 -9.17
CA LYS A 350 10.68 -29.63 -10.11
C LYS A 350 10.17 -30.91 -9.38
N ALA A 351 10.10 -30.87 -8.07
CA ALA A 351 9.52 -31.93 -7.24
C ALA A 351 7.99 -31.81 -7.26
N GLY A 352 7.29 -32.92 -7.11
CA GLY A 352 5.82 -32.92 -7.04
C GLY A 352 5.33 -31.98 -5.92
N THR A 353 4.11 -31.42 -6.09
CA THR A 353 3.47 -30.56 -5.11
C THR A 353 3.29 -31.30 -3.79
N LYS A 354 3.90 -30.81 -2.72
CA LYS A 354 3.72 -31.32 -1.36
C LYS A 354 2.53 -30.63 -0.71
N THR A 355 1.82 -31.37 0.15
CA THR A 355 0.67 -30.88 0.92
C THR A 355 0.97 -30.95 2.41
N ILE A 356 0.34 -30.09 3.18
CA ILE A 356 0.41 -30.11 4.65
C ILE A 356 -0.82 -30.83 5.21
N SER A 357 -0.64 -31.61 6.27
CA SER A 357 -1.79 -32.23 6.97
C SER A 357 -2.58 -31.20 7.78
N PRO A 358 -3.90 -31.42 7.98
CA PRO A 358 -4.72 -30.52 8.81
C PRO A 358 -4.19 -30.37 10.25
N GLU A 359 -3.64 -31.45 10.83
CA GLU A 359 -3.07 -31.44 12.17
C GLU A 359 -1.82 -30.55 12.24
N ALA A 360 -0.93 -30.67 11.25
CA ALA A 360 0.27 -29.82 11.15
C ALA A 360 -0.12 -28.35 10.95
N LEU A 361 -1.09 -28.06 10.07
CA LEU A 361 -1.57 -26.71 9.86
C LEU A 361 -2.18 -26.11 11.14
N SER A 362 -2.96 -26.92 11.88
CA SER A 362 -3.52 -26.50 13.18
C SER A 362 -2.43 -26.21 14.21
N ALA A 363 -1.32 -26.97 14.21
CA ALA A 363 -0.20 -26.70 15.09
C ALA A 363 0.52 -25.39 14.73
N LEU A 364 0.75 -25.13 13.43
CA LEU A 364 1.33 -23.88 12.94
C LEU A 364 0.48 -22.66 13.30
N SER A 365 -0.85 -22.80 13.24
CA SER A 365 -1.79 -21.72 13.58
C SER A 365 -1.90 -21.42 15.09
N LYS A 366 -1.24 -22.19 15.96
CA LYS A 366 -1.20 -21.95 17.42
C LYS A 366 0.12 -21.41 17.92
N TYR A 367 1.15 -21.43 17.09
CA TYR A 367 2.48 -20.95 17.47
C TYR A 367 2.58 -19.41 17.34
N SER A 368 3.36 -18.78 18.21
CA SER A 368 3.42 -17.30 18.32
C SER A 368 4.28 -16.60 17.27
N TRP A 369 5.11 -17.37 16.56
CA TRP A 369 5.98 -16.90 15.47
C TRP A 369 6.84 -15.67 15.82
N PRO A 370 7.77 -15.76 16.78
CA PRO A 370 8.63 -14.65 17.15
C PRO A 370 9.48 -14.13 15.99
N GLY A 371 9.88 -14.99 15.05
CA GLY A 371 10.55 -14.63 13.80
C GLY A 371 9.61 -14.35 12.63
N ASN A 372 8.30 -14.22 12.89
CA ASN A 372 7.27 -13.87 11.93
C ASN A 372 7.26 -14.78 10.67
N VAL A 373 7.02 -14.20 9.50
CA VAL A 373 6.91 -14.91 8.21
C VAL A 373 8.23 -15.59 7.84
N ARG A 374 9.36 -14.94 8.14
CA ARG A 374 10.69 -15.54 7.86
C ARG A 374 10.91 -16.86 8.61
N GLU A 375 10.48 -16.95 9.86
CA GLU A 375 10.55 -18.19 10.65
C GLU A 375 9.60 -19.26 10.09
N LEU A 376 8.36 -18.89 9.77
CA LEU A 376 7.38 -19.78 9.15
C LEU A 376 7.89 -20.33 7.82
N GLU A 377 8.38 -19.49 6.92
CA GLU A 377 8.96 -19.90 5.63
C GLU A 377 10.11 -20.90 5.81
N ASN A 378 11.04 -20.58 6.71
CA ASN A 378 12.20 -21.46 6.99
C ASN A 378 11.76 -22.81 7.56
N LEU A 379 10.76 -22.84 8.44
CA LEU A 379 10.25 -24.09 9.01
C LEU A 379 9.57 -24.93 7.92
N VAL A 380 8.66 -24.33 7.13
CA VAL A 380 7.94 -25.03 6.06
C VAL A 380 8.91 -25.55 5.00
N TYR A 381 9.88 -24.71 4.58
CA TYR A 381 10.92 -25.11 3.64
C TYR A 381 11.71 -26.33 4.14
N ARG A 382 12.25 -26.26 5.38
CA ARG A 382 13.01 -27.34 5.99
C ARG A 382 12.18 -28.62 6.09
N SER A 383 10.93 -28.51 6.55
CA SER A 383 10.04 -29.67 6.70
C SER A 383 9.71 -30.30 5.34
N ALA A 384 9.46 -29.49 4.33
CA ALA A 384 9.16 -29.98 2.99
C ALA A 384 10.38 -30.65 2.31
N VAL A 385 11.59 -30.15 2.55
CA VAL A 385 12.83 -30.80 2.04
C VAL A 385 13.10 -32.13 2.73
N MET A 386 12.78 -32.21 4.03
CA MET A 386 13.02 -33.44 4.83
C MET A 386 11.89 -34.48 4.73
N ALA A 387 10.69 -34.08 4.31
CA ALA A 387 9.59 -35.02 4.08
C ALA A 387 9.89 -35.87 2.84
N GLN A 388 9.91 -37.18 3.01
CA GLN A 388 10.08 -38.17 1.94
C GLN A 388 8.84 -38.25 1.01
#